data_0ea22b28db8272138c8b3b46ada54c67
#
_entry.id   0ea22b28db8272138c8b3b46ada54c67
#
_cell.length_a   1.000
_cell.length_b   1.000
_cell.length_c   1.000
_cell.angle_alpha   90.00
_cell.angle_beta   90.00
_cell.angle_gamma   90.00
#
_symmetry.space_group_name_H-M   'P 1'
#
loop_
_entity.id
_entity.type
_entity.pdbx_description
1 polymer ?
#
loop_
_entity_poly.entity_id
_entity_poly.type
_entity_poly.pdbx_seq_one_letter_code
_entity_poly.pdbx_strand_id
1 'polypeptide(L)'
;NKGEFVELQCTGEERPFTRAEMDKILEYAEKGNRELMRIQRRILGEVADAIIGPEYEREAIIATGNMHKLEEIQNMLADMDFEIKSLKDVDLDGIEIIENGRTFEHNALIKARTISKMTGKIAIGDDSGIEVDALGKRPGIYSARYAGENATDEENRIKMFEELKDVPMEKRTARFVCVIATVFPDGKEMLAR
;
A
#
# COMPACT_ATOMS: atom_id res chain seq x y z
N ASN A 1 -16.46 8.16 -8.94
CA ASN A 1 -17.30 7.03 -9.33
C ASN A 1 -16.70 5.76 -8.75
N LYS A 2 -17.25 5.29 -7.62
CA LYS A 2 -16.71 4.15 -6.85
C LYS A 2 -17.25 2.78 -7.30
N GLY A 3 -17.93 2.71 -8.47
CA GLY A 3 -18.60 1.49 -8.91
C GLY A 3 -19.89 1.16 -8.14
N GLU A 4 -20.37 2.08 -7.32
CA GLU A 4 -21.61 1.92 -6.56
C GLU A 4 -22.82 2.17 -7.44
N PHE A 5 -23.88 1.38 -7.25
CA PHE A 5 -25.14 1.56 -7.97
C PHE A 5 -26.05 2.52 -7.19
N VAL A 6 -26.57 3.54 -7.88
CA VAL A 6 -27.61 4.44 -7.33
C VAL A 6 -28.99 3.84 -7.56
N GLU A 7 -29.17 3.21 -8.71
CA GLU A 7 -30.44 2.57 -9.10
C GLU A 7 -30.15 1.43 -10.08
N LEU A 8 -30.88 0.35 -9.97
CA LEU A 8 -30.86 -0.76 -10.89
C LEU A 8 -32.29 -1.13 -11.29
N GLN A 9 -32.64 -0.98 -12.57
CA GLN A 9 -33.90 -1.40 -13.13
C GLN A 9 -33.67 -2.46 -14.19
N CYS A 10 -34.33 -3.62 -14.04
CA CYS A 10 -34.24 -4.72 -15.01
C CYS A 10 -35.62 -5.28 -15.29
N THR A 11 -35.93 -5.49 -16.58
CA THR A 11 -37.16 -6.13 -17.02
C THR A 11 -36.82 -7.27 -17.96
N GLY A 12 -37.31 -8.46 -17.67
CA GLY A 12 -37.25 -9.60 -18.58
C GLY A 12 -38.46 -9.57 -19.51
N GLU A 13 -38.26 -9.28 -20.79
CA GLU A 13 -39.37 -9.16 -21.75
C GLU A 13 -39.93 -10.50 -22.17
N GLU A 14 -39.10 -11.51 -22.38
CA GLU A 14 -39.52 -12.84 -22.84
C GLU A 14 -39.55 -13.88 -21.70
N ARG A 15 -38.67 -13.78 -20.71
CA ARG A 15 -38.62 -14.67 -19.55
C ARG A 15 -37.96 -14.00 -18.35
N PRO A 16 -38.22 -14.48 -17.13
CA PRO A 16 -37.42 -14.09 -15.96
C PRO A 16 -35.94 -14.45 -16.13
N PHE A 17 -35.05 -13.67 -15.56
CA PHE A 17 -33.62 -13.95 -15.52
C PHE A 17 -33.17 -14.34 -14.12
N THR A 18 -32.15 -15.19 -14.05
CA THR A 18 -31.56 -15.70 -12.82
C THR A 18 -30.61 -14.67 -12.21
N ARG A 19 -30.25 -14.87 -10.95
CA ARG A 19 -29.22 -14.07 -10.27
C ARG A 19 -27.87 -14.09 -11.04
N ALA A 20 -27.45 -15.25 -11.53
CA ALA A 20 -26.22 -15.40 -12.29
C ALA A 20 -26.24 -14.63 -13.62
N GLU A 21 -27.39 -14.58 -14.30
CA GLU A 21 -27.56 -13.79 -15.51
C GLU A 21 -27.51 -12.28 -15.20
N MET A 22 -28.10 -11.86 -14.07
CA MET A 22 -28.01 -10.48 -13.59
C MET A 22 -26.54 -10.09 -13.31
N ASP A 23 -25.82 -10.90 -12.56
CA ASP A 23 -24.42 -10.63 -12.22
C ASP A 23 -23.56 -10.49 -13.48
N LYS A 24 -23.82 -11.32 -14.50
CA LYS A 24 -23.15 -11.23 -15.80
C LYS A 24 -23.51 -9.98 -16.61
N ILE A 25 -24.77 -9.53 -16.54
CA ILE A 25 -25.21 -8.27 -17.18
C ILE A 25 -24.50 -7.08 -16.50
N LEU A 26 -24.39 -7.09 -15.18
CA LEU A 26 -23.69 -6.06 -14.43
C LEU A 26 -22.21 -6.01 -14.80
N GLU A 27 -21.53 -7.17 -14.90
CA GLU A 27 -20.15 -7.26 -15.35
C GLU A 27 -19.95 -6.64 -16.75
N TYR A 28 -20.83 -6.95 -17.70
CA TYR A 28 -20.77 -6.34 -19.02
C TYR A 28 -21.05 -4.83 -19.00
N ALA A 29 -22.01 -4.38 -18.19
CA ALA A 29 -22.29 -2.96 -18.03
C ALA A 29 -21.10 -2.19 -17.44
N GLU A 30 -20.45 -2.73 -16.42
CA GLU A 30 -19.23 -2.15 -15.87
C GLU A 30 -18.10 -2.09 -16.89
N LYS A 31 -17.88 -3.18 -17.64
CA LYS A 31 -16.87 -3.22 -18.70
C LYS A 31 -17.16 -2.17 -19.78
N GLY A 32 -18.41 -2.06 -20.22
CA GLY A 32 -18.85 -1.07 -21.19
C GLY A 32 -18.66 0.36 -20.71
N ASN A 33 -19.03 0.64 -19.45
CA ASN A 33 -18.85 1.95 -18.85
C ASN A 33 -17.36 2.32 -18.74
N ARG A 34 -16.49 1.39 -18.33
CA ARG A 34 -15.05 1.61 -18.29
C ARG A 34 -14.49 1.96 -19.68
N GLU A 35 -14.92 1.26 -20.73
CA GLU A 35 -14.48 1.53 -22.09
C GLU A 35 -14.97 2.90 -22.59
N LEU A 36 -16.22 3.27 -22.29
CA LEU A 36 -16.75 4.59 -22.62
C LEU A 36 -15.97 5.70 -21.90
N MET A 37 -15.66 5.53 -20.63
CA MET A 37 -14.84 6.50 -19.87
C MET A 37 -13.44 6.65 -20.49
N ARG A 38 -12.81 5.55 -20.94
CA ARG A 38 -11.50 5.62 -21.63
C ARG A 38 -11.61 6.39 -22.96
N ILE A 39 -12.66 6.15 -23.74
CA ILE A 39 -12.89 6.87 -25.01
C ILE A 39 -13.11 8.36 -24.73
N GLN A 40 -13.96 8.70 -23.75
CA GLN A 40 -14.21 10.09 -23.36
C GLN A 40 -12.93 10.79 -22.92
N ARG A 41 -12.12 10.13 -22.09
CA ARG A 41 -10.84 10.67 -21.62
C ARG A 41 -9.87 10.92 -22.77
N ARG A 42 -9.78 9.98 -23.73
CA ARG A 42 -8.95 10.14 -24.93
C ARG A 42 -9.36 11.34 -25.79
N ILE A 43 -10.67 11.60 -25.88
CA ILE A 43 -11.20 12.73 -26.67
C ILE A 43 -10.99 14.06 -25.94
N LEU A 44 -11.21 14.09 -24.63
CA LEU A 44 -11.11 15.29 -23.80
C LEU A 44 -9.66 15.68 -23.46
N GLY A 45 -8.71 14.72 -23.55
CA GLY A 45 -7.32 14.96 -23.21
C GLY A 45 -7.14 15.52 -21.79
N GLU A 46 -6.30 16.54 -21.62
CA GLU A 46 -6.01 17.17 -20.32
C GLU A 46 -7.26 17.75 -19.61
N VAL A 47 -8.30 18.10 -20.37
CA VAL A 47 -9.56 18.60 -19.80
C VAL A 47 -10.28 17.50 -18.99
N ALA A 48 -10.08 16.23 -19.37
CA ALA A 48 -10.65 15.10 -18.62
C ALA A 48 -10.13 15.05 -17.18
N ASP A 49 -8.86 15.30 -16.97
CA ASP A 49 -8.24 15.24 -15.64
C ASP A 49 -8.75 16.36 -14.72
N ALA A 50 -9.11 17.53 -15.29
CA ALA A 50 -9.72 18.61 -14.54
C ALA A 50 -11.18 18.32 -14.13
N ILE A 51 -11.92 17.54 -14.93
CA ILE A 51 -13.34 17.26 -14.70
C ILE A 51 -13.58 16.00 -13.88
N ILE A 52 -12.88 14.91 -14.23
CA ILE A 52 -13.10 13.57 -13.66
C ILE A 52 -11.93 13.05 -12.83
N GLY A 53 -10.87 13.82 -12.70
CA GLY A 53 -9.63 13.48 -12.01
C GLY A 53 -8.69 12.61 -12.86
N PRO A 54 -7.44 12.47 -12.45
CA PRO A 54 -6.45 11.67 -13.17
C PRO A 54 -6.84 10.18 -13.17
N GLU A 55 -6.55 9.52 -14.28
CA GLU A 55 -6.63 8.07 -14.37
C GLU A 55 -5.28 7.47 -14.01
N TYR A 56 -5.25 6.70 -12.95
CA TYR A 56 -4.08 5.88 -12.64
C TYR A 56 -4.26 4.48 -13.21
N GLU A 57 -3.19 3.90 -13.74
CA GLU A 57 -3.17 2.47 -14.00
C GLU A 57 -3.50 1.74 -12.69
N ARG A 58 -4.36 0.72 -12.77
CA ARG A 58 -4.73 -0.09 -11.60
C ARG A 58 -3.64 -1.10 -11.25
N GLU A 59 -2.43 -0.61 -11.22
CA GLU A 59 -1.23 -1.35 -10.86
C GLU A 59 -0.50 -0.58 -9.77
N ALA A 60 -0.17 -1.27 -8.68
CA ALA A 60 0.58 -0.70 -7.59
C ALA A 60 1.77 -1.60 -7.25
N ILE A 61 2.94 -0.99 -7.02
CA ILE A 61 4.17 -1.69 -6.70
C ILE A 61 4.43 -1.58 -5.20
N ILE A 62 4.63 -2.72 -4.54
CA ILE A 62 5.03 -2.75 -3.13
C ILE A 62 6.54 -2.57 -3.04
N ALA A 63 6.97 -1.46 -2.46
CA ALA A 63 8.38 -1.09 -2.28
C ALA A 63 8.99 -1.79 -1.05
N THR A 64 8.92 -3.13 -1.01
CA THR A 64 9.51 -3.93 0.07
C THR A 64 10.26 -5.13 -0.49
N GLY A 65 11.43 -5.44 0.10
CA GLY A 65 12.14 -6.70 -0.12
C GLY A 65 11.69 -7.82 0.83
N ASN A 66 10.78 -7.55 1.76
CA ASN A 66 10.28 -8.53 2.72
C ASN A 66 9.05 -9.26 2.13
N MET A 67 9.24 -10.54 1.79
CA MET A 67 8.21 -11.38 1.18
C MET A 67 6.97 -11.56 2.07
N HIS A 68 7.13 -11.64 3.40
CA HIS A 68 5.98 -11.75 4.31
C HIS A 68 5.11 -10.51 4.28
N LYS A 69 5.72 -9.32 4.29
CA LYS A 69 4.99 -8.05 4.17
C LYS A 69 4.30 -7.92 2.80
N LEU A 70 4.96 -8.36 1.74
CA LEU A 70 4.37 -8.38 0.41
C LEU A 70 3.08 -9.22 0.39
N GLU A 71 3.13 -10.45 0.91
CA GLU A 71 1.97 -11.34 1.00
C GLU A 71 0.85 -10.75 1.86
N GLU A 72 1.18 -10.15 3.00
CA GLU A 72 0.19 -9.48 3.86
C GLU A 72 -0.53 -8.35 3.12
N ILE A 73 0.21 -7.47 2.45
CA ILE A 73 -0.36 -6.34 1.70
C ILE A 73 -1.17 -6.84 0.50
N GLN A 74 -0.68 -7.84 -0.23
CA GLN A 74 -1.41 -8.45 -1.34
C GLN A 74 -2.75 -9.04 -0.87
N ASN A 75 -2.76 -9.74 0.27
CA ASN A 75 -3.98 -10.29 0.84
C ASN A 75 -4.96 -9.21 1.29
N MET A 76 -4.47 -8.12 1.91
CA MET A 76 -5.33 -6.99 2.31
C MET A 76 -5.97 -6.27 1.12
N LEU A 77 -5.29 -6.25 -0.03
CA LEU A 77 -5.73 -5.54 -1.23
C LEU A 77 -6.39 -6.46 -2.28
N ALA A 78 -6.52 -7.77 -1.96
CA ALA A 78 -7.03 -8.77 -2.89
C ALA A 78 -8.46 -8.49 -3.42
N ASP A 79 -9.30 -7.86 -2.60
CA ASP A 79 -10.67 -7.46 -2.97
C ASP A 79 -10.73 -6.13 -3.73
N MET A 80 -9.59 -5.45 -3.87
CA MET A 80 -9.51 -4.21 -4.64
C MET A 80 -9.16 -4.53 -6.09
N ASP A 81 -9.76 -3.81 -7.01
CA ASP A 81 -9.48 -3.94 -8.46
C ASP A 81 -8.12 -3.30 -8.81
N PHE A 82 -7.05 -3.81 -8.16
CA PHE A 82 -5.66 -3.40 -8.36
C PHE A 82 -4.78 -4.63 -8.60
N GLU A 83 -3.91 -4.55 -9.61
CA GLU A 83 -2.83 -5.51 -9.79
C GLU A 83 -1.65 -5.12 -8.87
N ILE A 84 -1.39 -5.93 -7.86
CA ILE A 84 -0.31 -5.67 -6.89
C ILE A 84 0.96 -6.39 -7.33
N LYS A 85 2.00 -5.64 -7.63
CA LYS A 85 3.30 -6.13 -8.08
C LYS A 85 4.38 -6.00 -7.00
N SER A 86 5.31 -6.94 -7.02
CA SER A 86 6.54 -6.88 -6.24
C SER A 86 7.62 -6.06 -6.98
N LEU A 87 8.72 -5.76 -6.29
CA LEU A 87 9.92 -5.18 -6.93
C LEU A 87 10.48 -6.08 -8.04
N LYS A 88 10.38 -7.40 -7.85
CA LYS A 88 10.83 -8.40 -8.84
C LYS A 88 10.02 -8.36 -10.13
N ASP A 89 8.70 -8.13 -10.04
CA ASP A 89 7.81 -8.09 -11.20
C ASP A 89 8.06 -6.87 -12.11
N VAL A 90 8.83 -5.90 -11.62
CA VAL A 90 9.22 -4.68 -12.35
C VAL A 90 10.72 -4.53 -12.52
N ASP A 91 11.47 -5.63 -12.46
CA ASP A 91 12.93 -5.70 -12.64
C ASP A 91 13.74 -4.82 -11.66
N LEU A 92 13.21 -4.60 -10.46
CA LEU A 92 13.86 -3.84 -9.39
C LEU A 92 14.23 -4.72 -8.18
N ASP A 93 14.33 -6.03 -8.38
CA ASP A 93 14.75 -6.96 -7.31
C ASP A 93 16.16 -6.63 -6.82
N GLY A 94 16.34 -6.61 -5.50
CA GLY A 94 17.62 -6.27 -4.88
C GLY A 94 18.01 -4.79 -4.91
N ILE A 95 17.11 -3.89 -5.33
CA ILE A 95 17.39 -2.46 -5.24
C ILE A 95 17.63 -2.03 -3.79
N GLU A 96 18.72 -1.32 -3.56
CA GLU A 96 19.01 -0.72 -2.26
C GLU A 96 18.38 0.66 -2.16
N ILE A 97 17.40 0.81 -1.25
CA ILE A 97 16.79 2.09 -0.94
C ILE A 97 17.35 2.59 0.40
N ILE A 98 18.07 3.70 0.37
CA ILE A 98 18.68 4.28 1.58
C ILE A 98 17.59 4.92 2.44
N GLU A 99 17.24 4.27 3.54
CA GLU A 99 16.28 4.75 4.54
C GLU A 99 16.96 5.67 5.56
N ASN A 100 17.14 6.93 5.21
CA ASN A 100 17.77 7.96 6.05
C ASN A 100 16.75 8.90 6.73
N GLY A 101 15.49 8.53 6.75
CA GLY A 101 14.43 9.25 7.42
C GLY A 101 14.57 9.22 8.94
N ARG A 102 13.93 10.18 9.61
CA ARG A 102 13.93 10.30 11.07
C ARG A 102 12.64 9.81 11.71
N THR A 103 11.65 9.42 10.92
CA THR A 103 10.36 8.89 11.36
C THR A 103 9.94 7.75 10.45
N PHE A 104 9.02 6.91 10.90
CA PHE A 104 8.43 5.84 10.08
C PHE A 104 7.77 6.40 8.82
N GLU A 105 7.06 7.53 8.95
CA GLU A 105 6.41 8.19 7.82
C GLU A 105 7.43 8.60 6.75
N HIS A 106 8.59 9.14 7.19
CA HIS A 106 9.62 9.58 6.26
C HIS A 106 10.27 8.39 5.53
N ASN A 107 10.58 7.30 6.22
CA ASN A 107 11.15 6.10 5.60
C ASN A 107 10.16 5.43 4.64
N ALA A 108 8.88 5.29 5.03
CA ALA A 108 7.84 4.77 4.15
C ALA A 108 7.71 5.62 2.87
N LEU A 109 7.72 6.95 2.99
CA LEU A 109 7.70 7.87 1.83
C LEU A 109 8.95 7.76 0.97
N ILE A 110 10.15 7.64 1.56
CA ILE A 110 11.40 7.47 0.79
C ILE A 110 11.27 6.24 -0.12
N LYS A 111 10.81 5.12 0.42
CA LYS A 111 10.61 3.87 -0.35
C LYS A 111 9.60 4.08 -1.48
N ALA A 112 8.41 4.55 -1.16
CA ALA A 112 7.36 4.74 -2.14
C ALA A 112 7.74 5.77 -3.23
N ARG A 113 8.33 6.91 -2.86
CA ARG A 113 8.79 7.94 -3.81
C ARG A 113 9.86 7.41 -4.76
N THR A 114 10.81 6.65 -4.23
CA THR A 114 11.89 6.06 -5.04
C THR A 114 11.32 5.16 -6.12
N ILE A 115 10.45 4.23 -5.75
CA ILE A 115 9.85 3.28 -6.68
C ILE A 115 8.89 3.97 -7.65
N SER A 116 8.03 4.86 -7.18
CA SER A 116 7.12 5.61 -8.05
C SER A 116 7.87 6.45 -9.09
N LYS A 117 8.97 7.12 -8.68
CA LYS A 117 9.81 7.88 -9.60
C LYS A 117 10.50 7.01 -10.65
N MET A 118 10.94 5.82 -10.29
CA MET A 118 11.63 4.91 -11.21
C MET A 118 10.69 4.25 -12.21
N THR A 119 9.46 3.95 -11.78
CA THR A 119 8.52 3.17 -12.58
C THR A 119 7.43 4.01 -13.25
N GLY A 120 7.21 5.24 -12.78
CA GLY A 120 6.08 6.06 -13.22
C GLY A 120 4.71 5.51 -12.77
N LYS A 121 4.68 4.58 -11.79
CA LYS A 121 3.48 3.91 -11.31
C LYS A 121 3.17 4.25 -9.86
N ILE A 122 1.98 3.84 -9.39
CA ILE A 122 1.64 3.91 -7.97
C ILE A 122 2.62 3.01 -7.21
N ALA A 123 3.21 3.55 -6.16
CA ALA A 123 4.08 2.77 -5.28
C ALA A 123 3.62 2.86 -3.84
N ILE A 124 3.68 1.73 -3.15
CA ILE A 124 3.33 1.59 -1.74
C ILE A 124 4.60 1.21 -0.98
N GLY A 125 5.01 2.06 -0.04
CA GLY A 125 6.10 1.79 0.88
C GLY A 125 5.58 1.63 2.29
N ASP A 126 6.22 0.78 3.07
CA ASP A 126 5.94 0.62 4.49
C ASP A 126 7.19 0.85 5.32
N ASP A 127 7.01 1.34 6.53
CA ASP A 127 8.02 1.26 7.58
C ASP A 127 7.37 0.92 8.90
N SER A 128 8.01 0.03 9.65
CA SER A 128 7.44 -0.49 10.89
C SER A 128 8.51 -0.82 11.93
N GLY A 129 8.12 -0.78 13.18
CA GLY A 129 9.01 -1.12 14.28
C GLY A 129 8.30 -1.09 15.62
N ILE A 130 9.07 -1.36 16.67
CA ILE A 130 8.60 -1.35 18.05
C ILE A 130 9.04 -0.07 18.76
N GLU A 131 8.09 0.59 19.43
CA GLU A 131 8.34 1.69 20.33
C GLU A 131 8.16 1.21 21.77
N VAL A 132 9.20 1.33 22.60
CA VAL A 132 9.17 0.98 24.03
C VAL A 132 9.19 2.26 24.86
N ASP A 133 8.14 2.48 25.64
CA ASP A 133 7.98 3.76 26.37
C ASP A 133 9.10 4.01 27.39
N ALA A 134 9.50 2.99 28.14
CA ALA A 134 10.59 3.10 29.10
C ALA A 134 11.96 3.38 28.47
N LEU A 135 12.14 3.10 27.19
CA LEU A 135 13.36 3.39 26.44
C LEU A 135 13.25 4.69 25.63
N GLY A 136 12.27 5.55 25.92
CA GLY A 136 12.04 6.78 25.17
C GLY A 136 11.68 6.53 23.71
N LYS A 137 10.84 5.51 23.49
CA LYS A 137 10.39 5.03 22.17
C LYS A 137 11.46 4.38 21.28
N ARG A 138 12.62 4.08 21.85
CA ARG A 138 13.59 3.21 21.16
C ARG A 138 13.09 1.76 21.19
N PRO A 139 13.47 0.91 20.19
CA PRO A 139 14.31 1.18 19.02
C PRO A 139 13.64 2.03 17.92
N GLY A 140 12.30 2.08 17.82
CA GLY A 140 11.61 2.87 16.80
C GLY A 140 12.01 2.47 15.38
N ILE A 141 12.40 3.42 14.54
CA ILE A 141 12.84 3.17 13.15
C ILE A 141 14.12 2.32 13.05
N TYR A 142 14.81 2.08 14.15
CA TYR A 142 16.01 1.23 14.19
C TYR A 142 15.70 -0.21 14.63
N SER A 143 14.43 -0.62 14.66
CA SER A 143 14.00 -1.93 15.18
C SER A 143 14.74 -3.11 14.55
N ALA A 144 14.92 -3.10 13.24
CA ALA A 144 15.59 -4.18 12.52
C ALA A 144 17.12 -4.22 12.75
N ARG A 145 17.73 -3.11 13.18
CA ARG A 145 19.18 -2.97 13.38
C ARG A 145 19.54 -2.41 14.76
N TYR A 146 18.71 -2.68 15.76
CA TYR A 146 18.88 -2.11 17.09
C TYR A 146 20.17 -2.53 17.78
N ALA A 147 20.60 -3.77 17.60
CA ALA A 147 21.87 -4.28 18.10
C ALA A 147 23.06 -4.06 17.14
N GLY A 148 22.80 -3.65 15.89
CA GLY A 148 23.81 -3.40 14.86
C GLY A 148 23.23 -3.59 13.46
N GLU A 149 23.92 -3.11 12.43
CA GLU A 149 23.43 -3.15 11.02
C GLU A 149 23.07 -4.55 10.52
N ASN A 150 23.79 -5.59 10.99
CA ASN A 150 23.54 -6.98 10.60
C ASN A 150 22.99 -7.82 11.74
N ALA A 151 22.37 -7.19 12.74
CA ALA A 151 21.87 -7.89 13.91
C ALA A 151 20.67 -8.76 13.53
N THR A 152 20.65 -9.96 14.13
CA THR A 152 19.49 -10.85 14.07
C THR A 152 18.36 -10.34 14.96
N ASP A 153 17.14 -10.81 14.72
CA ASP A 153 15.99 -10.50 15.58
C ASP A 153 16.23 -10.91 17.03
N GLU A 154 16.97 -12.00 17.25
CA GLU A 154 17.35 -12.46 18.60
C GLU A 154 18.28 -11.47 19.27
N GLU A 155 19.33 -10.98 18.60
CA GLU A 155 20.25 -10.00 19.15
C GLU A 155 19.56 -8.67 19.45
N ASN A 156 18.68 -8.22 18.56
CA ASN A 156 17.85 -7.03 18.80
C ASN A 156 16.97 -7.19 20.06
N ARG A 157 16.38 -8.36 20.24
CA ARG A 157 15.55 -8.74 21.38
C ARG A 157 16.37 -8.79 22.66
N ILE A 158 17.52 -9.44 22.67
CA ILE A 158 18.43 -9.54 23.82
C ILE A 158 18.84 -8.15 24.28
N LYS A 159 19.31 -7.29 23.37
CA LYS A 159 19.69 -5.91 23.71
C LYS A 159 18.53 -5.14 24.32
N MET A 160 17.33 -5.25 23.77
CA MET A 160 16.15 -4.58 24.33
C MET A 160 15.83 -5.07 25.75
N PHE A 161 15.91 -6.38 26.01
CA PHE A 161 15.71 -6.94 27.35
C PHE A 161 16.79 -6.54 28.35
N GLU A 162 18.05 -6.44 27.93
CA GLU A 162 19.13 -5.94 28.76
C GLU A 162 18.89 -4.49 29.18
N GLU A 163 18.45 -3.64 28.26
CA GLU A 163 18.14 -2.24 28.58
C GLU A 163 16.89 -2.10 29.49
N LEU A 164 16.01 -3.10 29.50
CA LEU A 164 14.80 -3.12 30.33
C LEU A 164 14.97 -3.84 31.67
N LYS A 165 16.11 -4.48 31.94
CA LYS A 165 16.29 -5.34 33.14
C LYS A 165 15.91 -4.67 34.45
N ASP A 166 16.28 -3.39 34.63
CA ASP A 166 16.03 -2.62 35.84
C ASP A 166 14.71 -1.82 35.79
N VAL A 167 13.91 -1.96 34.73
CA VAL A 167 12.59 -1.33 34.57
C VAL A 167 11.53 -2.24 35.21
N PRO A 168 10.68 -1.76 36.12
CA PRO A 168 9.56 -2.55 36.62
C PRO A 168 8.61 -3.03 35.53
N MET A 169 8.04 -4.24 35.65
CA MET A 169 7.19 -4.85 34.64
C MET A 169 6.02 -3.97 34.20
N GLU A 170 5.38 -3.30 35.13
CA GLU A 170 4.25 -2.39 34.91
C GLU A 170 4.61 -1.15 34.09
N LYS A 171 5.91 -0.84 33.93
CA LYS A 171 6.43 0.26 33.09
C LYS A 171 7.00 -0.20 31.75
N ARG A 172 7.02 -1.52 31.48
CA ARG A 172 7.51 -2.09 30.21
C ARG A 172 6.45 -2.09 29.12
N THR A 173 5.79 -0.95 28.94
CA THR A 173 4.80 -0.79 27.87
C THR A 173 5.49 -0.57 26.52
N ALA A 174 4.96 -1.21 25.49
CA ALA A 174 5.45 -1.10 24.12
C ALA A 174 4.29 -1.16 23.12
N ARG A 175 4.56 -0.71 21.90
CA ARG A 175 3.63 -0.83 20.77
C ARG A 175 4.39 -1.13 19.50
N PHE A 176 3.79 -1.90 18.62
CA PHE A 176 4.20 -1.92 17.23
C PHE A 176 3.59 -0.73 16.49
N VAL A 177 4.40 -0.09 15.67
CA VAL A 177 4.01 0.98 14.76
C VAL A 177 4.23 0.48 13.34
N CYS A 178 3.23 0.67 12.50
CA CYS A 178 3.34 0.45 11.07
C CYS A 178 2.82 1.69 10.36
N VAL A 179 3.58 2.20 9.41
CA VAL A 179 3.17 3.30 8.55
C VAL A 179 3.23 2.82 7.10
N ILE A 180 2.16 3.09 6.37
CA ILE A 180 2.06 2.84 4.95
C ILE A 180 2.01 4.18 4.22
N ALA A 181 2.85 4.34 3.22
CA ALA A 181 2.87 5.49 2.32
C ALA A 181 2.49 5.03 0.90
N THR A 182 1.58 5.73 0.27
CA THR A 182 1.26 5.55 -1.15
C THR A 182 1.64 6.80 -1.90
N VAL A 183 2.41 6.65 -2.97
CA VAL A 183 2.83 7.74 -3.86
C VAL A 183 2.30 7.47 -5.26
N PHE A 184 1.62 8.45 -5.82
CA PHE A 184 1.03 8.39 -7.15
C PHE A 184 1.96 9.01 -8.19
N PRO A 185 1.83 8.65 -9.48
CA PRO A 185 2.67 9.18 -10.56
C PRO A 185 2.63 10.71 -10.71
N ASP A 186 1.52 11.36 -10.33
CA ASP A 186 1.34 12.82 -10.33
C ASP A 186 1.99 13.51 -9.11
N GLY A 187 2.62 12.75 -8.22
CA GLY A 187 3.26 13.24 -7.01
C GLY A 187 2.33 13.39 -5.81
N LYS A 188 1.06 13.02 -5.93
CA LYS A 188 0.15 12.95 -4.77
C LYS A 188 0.63 11.87 -3.81
N GLU A 189 0.51 12.14 -2.52
CA GLU A 189 0.96 11.25 -1.46
C GLU A 189 -0.15 11.01 -0.44
N MET A 190 -0.20 9.78 0.07
CA MET A 190 -1.11 9.39 1.15
C MET A 190 -0.31 8.65 2.22
N LEU A 191 -0.67 8.86 3.47
CA LEU A 191 -0.08 8.20 4.64
C LEU A 191 -1.19 7.62 5.50
N ALA A 192 -0.94 6.41 6.00
CA ALA A 192 -1.73 5.75 7.04
C ALA A 192 -0.81 5.23 8.15
N ARG A 193 -1.26 5.29 9.44
CA ARG A 193 -0.52 4.82 10.62
C ARG A 193 -1.44 4.03 11.54
#